data_c6c29c7f91ccc6d4a497e21f53f8e1a1
#
_entry.id   c6c29c7f91ccc6d4a497e21f53f8e1a1
#
_cell.length_a   1.000
_cell.length_b   1.000
_cell.length_c   1.000
_cell.angle_alpha   90.00
_cell.angle_beta   90.00
_cell.angle_gamma   90.00
#
_symmetry.space_group_name_H-M   'P 1'
#
loop_
_entity.id
_entity.type
_entity.pdbx_description
1 polymer ?
#
loop_
_entity_poly.entity_id
_entity_poly.type
_entity_poly.pdbx_seq_one_letter_code
_entity_poly.pdbx_strand_id
1 'polypeptide(L)'
;MVMRRFALALLLVLIVVASGCLFKPPAEVKFSVDKTVVRPGGTLHVVIFINNTGKVGLTGASLVLGDDSFQILQSPKFPDVLPVGESVQLVWILRAPMKPGVYNLKLSLELTDELKRSWTGFYGQFRITVSPEAGPSDELEVEVDAPEVVGGGQQVEVTVVIKNRLEVPVELRELSFNLFEGMKIISAGTLPASVEGKGSVRVKYTIKAPYAYRDGFVSAILRYAISGAEGSTVKSFPMKVVWRPWNQSPETLQKAYGLKYHWITDEHIVDGYWEKTYNSSSVFNISRLRNVTMRIIGNSESEEEAARAIYLWMMRTYSFGDTTSTLEPLRILQQDRISYAEGQILFTAMLRSVNIPARVVTLSNGTDCTLRPMTEFYTADGWYVVDLRHYFVGPLDEYLASPYFPRLYQLVTEEGLRIVAQAPEKLNGHEHVDVTGDFLANLEDRLLRTVIERLNPELRSKIMVVMNNLDENERLYALFLLSSAPSREDLNRVVSEYSASKIEQDVKTMYEFYKNMPWRDDFTRYWKIFAGEI
;
A
#
# COMPACT_ATOMS: atom_id res chain seq x y z
N MET A 1 48.08 29.68 -23.74
CA MET A 1 47.23 29.50 -22.54
C MET A 1 45.78 30.01 -22.69
N VAL A 2 45.58 31.12 -23.37
CA VAL A 2 44.24 31.72 -23.60
C VAL A 2 43.34 30.86 -24.50
N MET A 3 43.84 30.27 -25.58
CA MET A 3 43.08 29.42 -26.50
C MET A 3 42.53 28.13 -25.85
N ARG A 4 43.24 27.52 -24.89
CA ARG A 4 42.74 26.34 -24.17
C ARG A 4 41.57 26.65 -23.22
N ARG A 5 41.53 27.85 -22.63
CA ARG A 5 40.43 28.30 -21.78
C ARG A 5 39.15 28.63 -22.60
N PHE A 6 39.32 29.16 -23.82
CA PHE A 6 38.21 29.39 -24.74
C PHE A 6 37.60 28.08 -25.28
N ALA A 7 38.44 27.09 -25.61
CA ALA A 7 37.97 25.78 -26.05
C ALA A 7 37.21 25.03 -24.92
N LEU A 8 37.68 25.14 -23.68
CA LEU A 8 36.98 24.54 -22.51
C LEU A 8 35.67 25.22 -22.20
N ALA A 9 35.60 26.55 -22.32
CA ALA A 9 34.37 27.31 -22.15
C ALA A 9 33.33 27.00 -23.24
N LEU A 10 33.79 26.88 -24.50
CA LEU A 10 32.93 26.50 -25.62
C LEU A 10 32.43 25.07 -25.50
N LEU A 11 33.26 24.13 -25.00
CA LEU A 11 32.86 22.75 -24.72
C LEU A 11 31.83 22.68 -23.60
N LEU A 12 32.00 23.47 -22.53
CA LEU A 12 31.03 23.56 -21.43
C LEU A 12 29.70 24.17 -21.89
N VAL A 13 29.72 25.21 -22.72
CA VAL A 13 28.50 25.79 -23.30
C VAL A 13 27.81 24.80 -24.25
N LEU A 14 28.58 24.03 -25.05
CA LEU A 14 28.04 22.97 -25.91
C LEU A 14 27.41 21.82 -25.09
N ILE A 15 28.02 21.44 -23.96
CA ILE A 15 27.47 20.42 -23.05
C ILE A 15 26.20 20.92 -22.39
N VAL A 16 26.15 22.19 -21.96
CA VAL A 16 24.94 22.79 -21.35
C VAL A 16 23.82 22.95 -22.40
N VAL A 17 24.15 23.33 -23.63
CA VAL A 17 23.17 23.43 -24.72
C VAL A 17 22.71 22.04 -25.18
N ALA A 18 23.61 21.05 -25.23
CA ALA A 18 23.25 19.67 -25.56
C ALA A 18 22.45 18.99 -24.43
N SER A 19 22.73 19.30 -23.17
CA SER A 19 21.92 18.81 -22.04
C SER A 19 20.53 19.46 -21.99
N GLY A 20 20.40 20.72 -22.42
CA GLY A 20 19.10 21.39 -22.56
C GLY A 20 18.21 20.82 -23.67
N CYS A 21 18.79 20.19 -24.70
CA CYS A 21 18.04 19.54 -25.79
C CYS A 21 17.65 18.07 -25.51
N LEU A 22 18.11 17.45 -24.40
CA LEU A 22 17.90 16.03 -24.12
C LEU A 22 16.69 15.72 -23.23
N PHE A 23 16.07 16.71 -22.62
CA PHE A 23 14.94 16.51 -21.71
C PHE A 23 13.67 17.20 -22.22
N LYS A 24 13.11 16.67 -23.30
CA LYS A 24 11.72 16.99 -23.61
C LYS A 24 10.83 16.40 -22.50
N PRO A 25 9.89 17.19 -21.94
CA PRO A 25 8.95 16.65 -20.96
C PRO A 25 8.28 15.38 -21.50
N PRO A 26 8.08 14.35 -20.67
CA PRO A 26 7.56 13.06 -21.12
C PRO A 26 6.06 13.09 -21.43
N ALA A 27 5.41 14.24 -21.27
CA ALA A 27 3.97 14.38 -21.48
C ALA A 27 3.58 15.77 -22.00
N GLU A 28 2.47 15.80 -22.71
CA GLU A 28 1.70 17.03 -22.93
C GLU A 28 0.62 17.09 -21.84
N VAL A 29 0.61 18.21 -21.10
CA VAL A 29 -0.33 18.41 -19.99
C VAL A 29 -1.18 19.65 -20.26
N LYS A 30 -2.50 19.48 -20.13
CA LYS A 30 -3.46 20.59 -20.23
C LYS A 30 -4.26 20.68 -18.94
N PHE A 31 -4.33 21.87 -18.38
CA PHE A 31 -5.12 22.17 -17.20
C PHE A 31 -6.41 22.90 -17.59
N SER A 32 -7.49 22.55 -16.92
CA SER A 32 -8.75 23.28 -16.98
C SER A 32 -9.44 23.26 -15.61
N VAL A 33 -10.37 24.18 -15.40
CA VAL A 33 -11.23 24.22 -14.23
C VAL A 33 -12.69 24.20 -14.68
N ASP A 34 -13.55 23.56 -13.91
CA ASP A 34 -14.99 23.44 -14.23
C ASP A 34 -15.73 24.78 -14.13
N LYS A 35 -15.21 25.71 -13.34
CA LYS A 35 -15.81 27.03 -13.12
C LYS A 35 -14.77 28.03 -12.60
N THR A 36 -14.94 29.28 -12.93
CA THR A 36 -14.11 30.39 -12.47
C THR A 36 -14.77 31.24 -11.38
N VAL A 37 -16.06 30.97 -11.10
CA VAL A 37 -16.83 31.62 -10.01
C VAL A 37 -17.37 30.53 -9.10
N VAL A 38 -17.11 30.63 -7.80
CA VAL A 38 -17.45 29.62 -6.82
C VAL A 38 -17.92 30.25 -5.52
N ARG A 39 -18.82 29.59 -4.78
CA ARG A 39 -19.23 30.03 -3.44
C ARG A 39 -18.10 29.89 -2.41
N PRO A 40 -18.09 30.71 -1.35
CA PRO A 40 -17.19 30.52 -0.21
C PRO A 40 -17.25 29.09 0.33
N GLY A 41 -16.09 28.42 0.44
CA GLY A 41 -16.00 27.01 0.87
C GLY A 41 -16.56 25.97 -0.12
N GLY A 42 -17.04 26.41 -1.27
CA GLY A 42 -17.60 25.53 -2.32
C GLY A 42 -16.52 24.71 -3.03
N THR A 43 -16.94 23.68 -3.75
CA THR A 43 -16.03 22.80 -4.50
C THR A 43 -15.73 23.37 -5.89
N LEU A 44 -14.49 23.19 -6.32
CA LEU A 44 -13.93 23.50 -7.63
C LEU A 44 -13.24 22.25 -8.15
N HIS A 45 -13.44 21.91 -9.43
CA HIS A 45 -12.77 20.79 -10.05
C HIS A 45 -11.64 21.27 -10.95
N VAL A 46 -10.44 20.73 -10.73
CA VAL A 46 -9.30 20.88 -11.61
C VAL A 46 -9.21 19.64 -12.47
N VAL A 47 -9.41 19.79 -13.75
CA VAL A 47 -9.32 18.71 -14.74
C VAL A 47 -7.97 18.81 -15.43
N ILE A 48 -7.18 17.76 -15.34
CA ILE A 48 -5.86 17.68 -15.96
C ILE A 48 -5.87 16.56 -16.99
N PHE A 49 -5.63 16.92 -18.23
CA PHE A 49 -5.41 15.98 -19.31
C PHE A 49 -3.91 15.75 -19.49
N ILE A 50 -3.49 14.50 -19.46
CA ILE A 50 -2.10 14.07 -19.59
C ILE A 50 -2.01 13.12 -20.78
N ASN A 51 -1.20 13.46 -21.76
CA ASN A 51 -0.86 12.61 -22.90
C ASN A 51 0.62 12.22 -22.78
N ASN A 52 0.90 10.92 -22.62
CA ASN A 52 2.28 10.43 -22.51
C ASN A 52 2.95 10.45 -23.88
N THR A 53 3.75 11.48 -24.14
CA THR A 53 4.58 11.63 -25.35
C THR A 53 6.04 11.21 -25.12
N GLY A 54 6.33 10.62 -23.98
CA GLY A 54 7.67 10.16 -23.57
C GLY A 54 8.13 8.89 -24.28
N LYS A 55 9.11 8.23 -23.66
CA LYS A 55 9.68 6.95 -24.14
C LYS A 55 9.43 5.79 -23.18
N VAL A 56 8.88 6.07 -22.03
CA VAL A 56 8.55 5.10 -20.96
C VAL A 56 7.17 5.41 -20.41
N GLY A 57 6.55 4.43 -19.76
CA GLY A 57 5.26 4.62 -19.12
C GLY A 57 5.34 5.62 -17.96
N LEU A 58 4.22 6.29 -17.67
CA LEU A 58 4.07 7.13 -16.48
C LEU A 58 3.34 6.34 -15.40
N THR A 59 3.79 6.46 -14.15
CA THR A 59 3.27 5.68 -13.00
C THR A 59 2.67 6.55 -11.89
N GLY A 60 2.71 7.87 -12.03
CA GLY A 60 2.15 8.76 -11.01
C GLY A 60 1.99 10.19 -11.46
N ALA A 61 1.05 10.88 -10.82
CA ALA A 61 0.83 12.31 -10.95
C ALA A 61 0.48 12.93 -9.59
N SER A 62 1.17 13.98 -9.20
CA SER A 62 0.93 14.73 -7.96
C SER A 62 0.68 16.20 -8.27
N LEU A 63 -0.43 16.76 -7.75
CA LEU A 63 -0.78 18.16 -7.91
C LEU A 63 -0.34 18.95 -6.67
N VAL A 64 0.43 20.01 -6.91
CA VAL A 64 0.87 20.96 -5.89
C VAL A 64 0.17 22.30 -6.11
N LEU A 65 -0.42 22.83 -5.05
CA LEU A 65 -1.04 24.16 -5.05
C LEU A 65 0.00 25.21 -4.70
N GLY A 66 0.09 26.27 -5.49
CA GLY A 66 0.95 27.43 -5.20
C GLY A 66 0.27 28.51 -4.34
N ASP A 67 -0.92 28.24 -3.82
CA ASP A 67 -1.69 29.13 -2.94
C ASP A 67 -2.41 28.30 -1.88
N ASP A 68 -2.04 28.50 -0.62
CA ASP A 68 -2.60 27.81 0.57
C ASP A 68 -4.07 28.16 0.85
N SER A 69 -4.64 29.12 0.11
CA SER A 69 -6.05 29.49 0.25
C SER A 69 -7.01 28.39 -0.25
N PHE A 70 -6.55 27.52 -1.16
CA PHE A 70 -7.29 26.36 -1.64
C PHE A 70 -6.82 25.09 -0.92
N GLN A 71 -7.73 24.17 -0.73
CA GLN A 71 -7.43 22.87 -0.12
C GLN A 71 -7.79 21.73 -1.07
N ILE A 72 -6.91 20.77 -1.27
CA ILE A 72 -7.24 19.52 -2.00
C ILE A 72 -8.13 18.69 -1.08
N LEU A 73 -9.35 18.40 -1.53
CA LEU A 73 -10.29 17.50 -0.85
C LEU A 73 -10.11 16.07 -1.31
N GLN A 74 -9.84 15.89 -2.60
CA GLN A 74 -9.66 14.57 -3.20
C GLN A 74 -8.68 14.66 -4.37
N SER A 75 -7.74 13.71 -4.40
CA SER A 75 -6.87 13.46 -5.54
C SER A 75 -7.37 12.22 -6.30
N PRO A 76 -7.32 12.22 -7.64
CA PRO A 76 -7.66 11.04 -8.42
C PRO A 76 -6.57 9.98 -8.27
N LYS A 77 -6.93 8.71 -8.46
CA LYS A 77 -5.94 7.65 -8.63
C LYS A 77 -5.37 7.74 -10.05
N PHE A 78 -4.04 7.73 -10.14
CA PHE A 78 -3.35 7.57 -11.42
C PHE A 78 -3.42 6.09 -11.83
N PRO A 79 -3.55 5.75 -13.12
CA PRO A 79 -3.46 4.36 -13.58
C PRO A 79 -2.09 3.76 -13.20
N ASP A 80 -2.03 2.45 -12.97
CA ASP A 80 -0.78 1.77 -12.58
C ASP A 80 0.38 2.08 -13.52
N VAL A 81 0.08 2.15 -14.82
CA VAL A 81 0.97 2.66 -15.87
C VAL A 81 0.11 3.35 -16.93
N LEU A 82 0.52 4.54 -17.36
CA LEU A 82 0.01 5.19 -18.57
C LEU A 82 1.02 4.95 -19.71
N PRO A 83 0.74 4.04 -20.65
CA PRO A 83 1.65 3.69 -21.74
C PRO A 83 2.03 4.88 -22.63
N VAL A 84 3.12 4.74 -23.35
CA VAL A 84 3.54 5.74 -24.35
C VAL A 84 2.50 5.88 -25.44
N GLY A 85 2.11 7.11 -25.76
CA GLY A 85 1.09 7.44 -26.76
C GLY A 85 -0.34 7.43 -26.23
N GLU A 86 -0.56 6.98 -24.99
CA GLU A 86 -1.87 7.01 -24.36
C GLU A 86 -2.10 8.28 -23.53
N SER A 87 -3.36 8.58 -23.26
CA SER A 87 -3.76 9.76 -22.50
C SER A 87 -4.73 9.40 -21.39
N VAL A 88 -4.69 10.18 -20.32
CA VAL A 88 -5.61 10.08 -19.18
C VAL A 88 -6.14 11.45 -18.81
N GLN A 89 -7.38 11.49 -18.35
CA GLN A 89 -7.99 12.68 -17.77
C GLN A 89 -8.22 12.43 -16.28
N LEU A 90 -7.67 13.31 -15.44
CA LEU A 90 -7.72 13.21 -13.98
C LEU A 90 -8.44 14.43 -13.42
N VAL A 91 -9.20 14.24 -12.34
CA VAL A 91 -9.96 15.31 -11.69
C VAL A 91 -9.56 15.41 -10.22
N TRP A 92 -9.00 16.55 -9.84
CA TRP A 92 -8.81 16.94 -8.45
C TRP A 92 -9.98 17.76 -7.95
N ILE A 93 -10.45 17.48 -6.76
CA ILE A 93 -11.51 18.26 -6.12
C ILE A 93 -10.86 19.18 -5.10
N LEU A 94 -11.06 20.48 -5.28
CA LEU A 94 -10.55 21.50 -4.39
C LEU A 94 -11.69 22.16 -3.61
N ARG A 95 -11.40 22.58 -2.38
CA ARG A 95 -12.23 23.52 -1.63
C ARG A 95 -11.75 24.93 -1.88
N ALA A 96 -12.67 25.79 -2.26
CA ALA A 96 -12.39 27.23 -2.42
C ALA A 96 -12.25 27.92 -1.06
N PRO A 97 -11.55 29.06 -0.98
CA PRO A 97 -11.45 29.90 0.22
C PRO A 97 -12.82 30.24 0.81
N MET A 98 -12.88 30.33 2.15
CA MET A 98 -14.10 30.77 2.86
C MET A 98 -14.37 32.27 2.72
N LYS A 99 -13.34 33.07 2.45
CA LYS A 99 -13.44 34.52 2.32
C LYS A 99 -13.77 34.89 0.87
N PRO A 100 -14.83 35.69 0.61
CA PRO A 100 -15.08 36.23 -0.72
C PRO A 100 -13.90 37.07 -1.23
N GLY A 101 -13.63 36.98 -2.53
CA GLY A 101 -12.51 37.69 -3.17
C GLY A 101 -12.12 37.09 -4.51
N VAL A 102 -11.08 37.66 -5.12
CA VAL A 102 -10.48 37.14 -6.36
C VAL A 102 -9.14 36.52 -6.01
N TYR A 103 -8.96 35.27 -6.39
CA TYR A 103 -7.80 34.44 -6.10
C TYR A 103 -7.12 33.99 -7.39
N ASN A 104 -5.82 33.78 -7.31
CA ASN A 104 -5.00 33.33 -8.43
C ASN A 104 -4.56 31.91 -8.16
N LEU A 105 -5.38 30.92 -8.52
CA LEU A 105 -5.08 29.52 -8.34
C LEU A 105 -3.89 29.11 -9.23
N LYS A 106 -2.75 28.89 -8.62
CA LYS A 106 -1.54 28.39 -9.29
C LYS A 106 -1.40 26.90 -9.03
N LEU A 107 -1.18 26.15 -10.10
CA LEU A 107 -1.07 24.71 -10.09
C LEU A 107 0.28 24.29 -10.64
N SER A 108 0.90 23.33 -10.02
CA SER A 108 2.08 22.63 -10.55
C SER A 108 1.82 21.13 -10.50
N LEU A 109 2.06 20.44 -11.62
CA LEU A 109 1.94 18.99 -11.71
C LEU A 109 3.33 18.37 -11.75
N GLU A 110 3.54 17.38 -10.91
CA GLU A 110 4.69 16.49 -10.91
C GLU A 110 4.26 15.13 -11.46
N LEU A 111 4.97 14.59 -12.45
CA LEU A 111 4.75 13.27 -13.03
C LEU A 111 5.89 12.35 -12.65
N THR A 112 5.59 11.09 -12.37
CA THR A 112 6.58 10.04 -12.12
C THR A 112 6.54 9.01 -13.25
N ASP A 113 7.68 8.56 -13.74
CA ASP A 113 7.77 7.51 -14.76
C ASP A 113 8.15 6.13 -14.16
N GLU A 114 8.11 5.07 -14.98
CA GLU A 114 8.47 3.70 -14.58
C GLU A 114 9.93 3.57 -14.09
N LEU A 115 10.81 4.49 -14.47
CA LEU A 115 12.19 4.56 -14.00
C LEU A 115 12.34 5.39 -12.72
N LYS A 116 11.22 5.72 -12.05
CA LYS A 116 11.15 6.53 -10.82
C LYS A 116 11.75 7.93 -10.96
N ARG A 117 11.76 8.49 -12.16
CA ARG A 117 12.19 9.87 -12.39
C ARG A 117 11.00 10.79 -12.22
N SER A 118 11.21 11.87 -11.47
CA SER A 118 10.22 12.94 -11.31
C SER A 118 10.40 14.00 -12.38
N TRP A 119 9.28 14.40 -12.98
CA TRP A 119 9.20 15.41 -14.02
C TRP A 119 8.31 16.55 -13.54
N THR A 120 8.90 17.72 -13.42
CA THR A 120 8.24 18.98 -13.05
C THR A 120 8.22 19.93 -14.22
N GLY A 121 7.56 21.09 -14.08
CA GLY A 121 7.52 22.10 -15.14
C GLY A 121 6.19 22.18 -15.88
N PHE A 122 5.18 21.44 -15.40
CA PHE A 122 3.81 21.57 -15.90
C PHE A 122 3.04 22.52 -14.98
N TYR A 123 2.59 23.66 -15.52
CA TYR A 123 1.96 24.73 -14.73
C TYR A 123 0.60 25.10 -15.29
N GLY A 124 -0.35 25.35 -14.39
CA GLY A 124 -1.64 25.94 -14.69
C GLY A 124 -1.88 27.17 -13.80
N GLN A 125 -2.58 28.16 -14.34
CA GLN A 125 -2.96 29.36 -13.57
C GLN A 125 -4.38 29.77 -13.95
N PHE A 126 -5.25 29.95 -12.93
CA PHE A 126 -6.64 30.34 -13.12
C PHE A 126 -7.02 31.45 -12.15
N ARG A 127 -7.75 32.42 -12.66
CA ARG A 127 -8.35 33.47 -11.83
C ARG A 127 -9.71 32.98 -11.36
N ILE A 128 -9.84 32.74 -10.04
CA ILE A 128 -11.07 32.25 -9.42
C ILE A 128 -11.71 33.36 -8.59
N THR A 129 -12.97 33.64 -8.84
CA THR A 129 -13.77 34.59 -8.05
C THR A 129 -14.60 33.81 -7.04
N VAL A 130 -14.37 34.07 -5.77
CA VAL A 130 -15.18 33.52 -4.66
C VAL A 130 -16.25 34.54 -4.29
N SER A 131 -17.52 34.20 -4.58
CA SER A 131 -18.67 35.09 -4.34
C SER A 131 -19.84 34.35 -3.71
N PRO A 132 -20.53 34.93 -2.72
CA PRO A 132 -21.79 34.37 -2.20
C PRO A 132 -22.88 34.25 -3.26
N GLU A 133 -22.82 35.08 -4.30
CA GLU A 133 -23.78 35.13 -5.40
C GLU A 133 -23.47 34.15 -6.54
N ALA A 134 -22.38 33.35 -6.41
CA ALA A 134 -22.01 32.37 -7.44
C ALA A 134 -23.19 31.41 -7.72
N GLY A 135 -23.67 31.44 -8.94
CA GLY A 135 -24.69 30.52 -9.47
C GLY A 135 -24.08 29.28 -10.14
N PRO A 136 -24.89 28.33 -10.63
CA PRO A 136 -24.42 27.27 -11.52
C PRO A 136 -23.93 27.86 -12.85
N SER A 137 -23.02 27.16 -13.54
CA SER A 137 -22.50 27.58 -14.87
C SER A 137 -23.64 27.81 -15.86
N ASP A 138 -23.57 28.89 -16.62
CA ASP A 138 -24.69 29.41 -17.39
C ASP A 138 -25.00 28.62 -18.69
N GLU A 139 -24.16 27.67 -19.10
CA GLU A 139 -24.25 27.01 -20.42
C GLU A 139 -24.94 25.64 -20.36
N LEU A 140 -24.30 24.66 -19.70
CA LEU A 140 -24.83 23.33 -19.50
C LEU A 140 -24.92 23.01 -18.01
N GLU A 141 -26.07 22.50 -17.57
CA GLU A 141 -26.26 21.97 -16.24
C GLU A 141 -26.22 20.46 -16.29
N VAL A 142 -25.34 19.86 -15.48
CA VAL A 142 -25.26 18.41 -15.28
C VAL A 142 -25.77 18.09 -13.88
N GLU A 143 -26.83 17.30 -13.82
CA GLU A 143 -27.35 16.74 -12.57
C GLU A 143 -27.09 15.24 -12.56
N VAL A 144 -26.79 14.69 -11.39
CA VAL A 144 -26.60 13.25 -11.21
C VAL A 144 -27.54 12.78 -10.12
N ASP A 145 -28.34 11.78 -10.48
CA ASP A 145 -29.20 11.05 -9.54
C ASP A 145 -28.54 9.68 -9.29
N ALA A 146 -28.06 9.47 -8.07
CA ALA A 146 -27.37 8.28 -7.62
C ALA A 146 -27.55 8.09 -6.12
N PRO A 147 -27.52 6.85 -5.60
CA PRO A 147 -27.59 6.61 -4.17
C PRO A 147 -26.32 7.12 -3.46
N GLU A 148 -26.49 7.78 -2.32
CA GLU A 148 -25.35 8.27 -1.51
C GLU A 148 -24.63 7.14 -0.78
N VAL A 149 -25.33 6.04 -0.45
CA VAL A 149 -24.75 4.88 0.26
C VAL A 149 -25.08 3.61 -0.51
N VAL A 150 -24.05 2.81 -0.77
CA VAL A 150 -24.15 1.54 -1.50
C VAL A 150 -23.40 0.43 -0.77
N GLY A 151 -23.87 -0.81 -0.91
CA GLY A 151 -23.16 -1.99 -0.39
C GLY A 151 -22.03 -2.43 -1.32
N GLY A 152 -20.96 -2.97 -0.74
CA GLY A 152 -19.87 -3.56 -1.52
C GLY A 152 -20.35 -4.66 -2.47
N GLY A 153 -19.90 -4.61 -3.72
CA GLY A 153 -20.30 -5.52 -4.79
C GLY A 153 -21.69 -5.26 -5.41
N GLN A 154 -22.46 -4.30 -4.86
CA GLN A 154 -23.80 -3.95 -5.35
C GLN A 154 -23.71 -3.25 -6.71
N GLN A 155 -24.68 -3.53 -7.56
CA GLN A 155 -24.90 -2.78 -8.80
C GLN A 155 -25.92 -1.67 -8.54
N VAL A 156 -25.59 -0.46 -8.94
CA VAL A 156 -26.41 0.73 -8.75
C VAL A 156 -26.66 1.45 -10.06
N GLU A 157 -27.85 1.99 -10.24
CA GLU A 157 -28.18 2.85 -11.37
C GLU A 157 -27.76 4.29 -11.05
N VAL A 158 -27.04 4.91 -11.95
CA VAL A 158 -26.67 6.33 -11.93
C VAL A 158 -27.29 6.98 -13.15
N THR A 159 -28.16 7.97 -12.94
CA THR A 159 -28.78 8.73 -14.02
C THR A 159 -28.12 10.11 -14.12
N VAL A 160 -27.55 10.42 -15.27
CA VAL A 160 -27.02 11.75 -15.60
C VAL A 160 -28.04 12.50 -16.43
N VAL A 161 -28.46 13.66 -15.95
CA VAL A 161 -29.34 14.59 -16.66
C VAL A 161 -28.52 15.77 -17.13
N ILE A 162 -28.48 15.99 -18.44
CA ILE A 162 -27.79 17.10 -19.09
C ILE A 162 -28.85 18.07 -19.60
N LYS A 163 -28.84 19.31 -19.10
CA LYS A 163 -29.76 20.39 -19.47
C LYS A 163 -29.01 21.47 -20.23
N ASN A 164 -29.42 21.75 -21.43
CA ASN A 164 -28.90 22.87 -22.20
C ASN A 164 -29.68 24.14 -21.83
N ARG A 165 -28.97 25.12 -21.27
CA ARG A 165 -29.56 26.42 -20.90
C ARG A 165 -29.46 27.46 -21.99
N LEU A 166 -28.75 27.17 -23.08
CA LEU A 166 -28.62 28.04 -24.24
C LEU A 166 -29.83 27.91 -25.18
N GLU A 167 -29.97 28.85 -26.10
CA GLU A 167 -30.96 28.80 -27.15
C GLU A 167 -30.50 27.95 -28.35
N VAL A 168 -29.20 27.64 -28.45
CA VAL A 168 -28.58 26.88 -29.53
C VAL A 168 -28.32 25.44 -29.13
N PRO A 169 -28.31 24.50 -30.09
CA PRO A 169 -27.93 23.13 -29.82
C PRO A 169 -26.49 23.03 -29.34
N VAL A 170 -26.23 22.07 -28.47
CA VAL A 170 -24.91 21.73 -27.97
C VAL A 170 -24.58 20.29 -28.38
N GLU A 171 -23.44 20.10 -29.04
CA GLU A 171 -22.94 18.79 -29.40
C GLU A 171 -22.35 18.10 -28.16
N LEU A 172 -22.77 16.88 -27.88
CA LEU A 172 -22.22 16.06 -26.79
C LEU A 172 -21.15 15.14 -27.37
N ARG A 173 -19.94 15.17 -26.83
CA ARG A 173 -18.80 14.41 -27.34
C ARG A 173 -18.58 13.13 -26.54
N GLU A 174 -18.54 13.25 -25.22
CA GLU A 174 -18.20 12.15 -24.32
C GLU A 174 -18.79 12.40 -22.94
N LEU A 175 -19.29 11.32 -22.31
CA LEU A 175 -19.63 11.32 -20.88
C LEU A 175 -18.88 10.18 -20.21
N SER A 176 -17.94 10.54 -19.35
CA SER A 176 -17.07 9.62 -18.61
C SER A 176 -17.21 9.84 -17.11
N PHE A 177 -16.66 8.91 -16.33
CA PHE A 177 -16.70 8.98 -14.86
C PHE A 177 -15.30 8.84 -14.28
N ASN A 178 -15.00 9.66 -13.27
CA ASN A 178 -13.94 9.38 -12.32
C ASN A 178 -14.54 8.62 -11.16
N LEU A 179 -14.27 7.31 -11.10
CA LEU A 179 -14.83 6.36 -10.14
C LEU A 179 -13.83 6.07 -9.02
N PHE A 180 -14.33 5.55 -7.88
CA PHE A 180 -13.45 4.94 -6.89
C PHE A 180 -12.72 3.75 -7.47
N GLU A 181 -11.57 3.45 -6.89
CA GLU A 181 -10.83 2.24 -7.21
C GLU A 181 -11.69 0.99 -7.07
N GLY A 182 -11.61 0.12 -8.05
CA GLY A 182 -12.39 -1.13 -8.10
C GLY A 182 -13.84 -0.97 -8.51
N MET A 183 -14.37 0.24 -8.67
CA MET A 183 -15.67 0.46 -9.32
C MET A 183 -15.59 0.19 -10.81
N LYS A 184 -16.67 -0.34 -11.39
CA LYS A 184 -16.73 -0.66 -12.83
C LYS A 184 -18.08 -0.25 -13.41
N ILE A 185 -18.05 0.36 -14.59
CA ILE A 185 -19.25 0.56 -15.39
C ILE A 185 -19.62 -0.79 -16.02
N ILE A 186 -20.81 -1.29 -15.68
CA ILE A 186 -21.34 -2.57 -16.20
C ILE A 186 -22.15 -2.33 -17.48
N SER A 187 -22.91 -1.25 -17.52
CA SER A 187 -23.63 -0.82 -18.71
C SER A 187 -23.67 0.70 -18.80
N ALA A 188 -23.60 1.20 -20.02
CA ALA A 188 -23.72 2.62 -20.33
C ALA A 188 -24.88 2.82 -21.32
N GLY A 189 -25.76 3.77 -21.00
CA GLY A 189 -26.75 4.25 -21.94
C GLY A 189 -26.10 5.02 -23.09
N THR A 190 -26.81 5.13 -24.20
CA THR A 190 -26.31 5.88 -25.37
C THR A 190 -26.33 7.38 -25.08
N LEU A 191 -25.20 8.03 -25.19
CA LEU A 191 -25.12 9.48 -25.17
C LEU A 191 -25.64 10.02 -26.51
N PRO A 192 -26.68 10.87 -26.55
CA PRO A 192 -27.10 11.51 -27.81
C PRO A 192 -26.00 12.39 -28.41
N ALA A 193 -25.99 12.56 -29.72
CA ALA A 193 -24.98 13.39 -30.39
C ALA A 193 -25.13 14.89 -30.02
N SER A 194 -26.34 15.34 -29.68
CA SER A 194 -26.60 16.73 -29.28
C SER A 194 -27.77 16.85 -28.33
N VAL A 195 -27.84 17.99 -27.67
CA VAL A 195 -29.01 18.42 -26.90
C VAL A 195 -29.49 19.77 -27.43
N GLU A 196 -30.77 19.81 -27.82
CA GLU A 196 -31.39 21.00 -28.38
C GLU A 196 -31.38 22.19 -27.42
N GLY A 197 -31.51 23.41 -27.96
CA GLY A 197 -31.61 24.62 -27.15
C GLY A 197 -32.76 24.52 -26.14
N LYS A 198 -32.52 24.86 -24.87
CA LYS A 198 -33.46 24.68 -23.75
C LYS A 198 -33.92 23.24 -23.52
N GLY A 199 -33.32 22.26 -24.21
CA GLY A 199 -33.64 20.85 -24.08
C GLY A 199 -32.91 20.17 -22.94
N SER A 200 -33.29 18.92 -22.68
CA SER A 200 -32.58 18.06 -21.74
C SER A 200 -32.53 16.62 -22.23
N VAL A 201 -31.47 15.92 -21.88
CA VAL A 201 -31.30 14.48 -22.13
C VAL A 201 -30.95 13.74 -20.86
N ARG A 202 -31.30 12.45 -20.81
CA ARG A 202 -31.00 11.58 -19.69
C ARG A 202 -30.21 10.38 -20.17
N VAL A 203 -29.11 10.06 -19.48
CA VAL A 203 -28.28 8.90 -19.77
C VAL A 203 -28.14 8.08 -18.51
N LYS A 204 -28.43 6.77 -18.60
CA LYS A 204 -28.39 5.85 -17.47
C LYS A 204 -27.14 4.99 -17.55
N TYR A 205 -26.52 4.79 -16.41
CA TYR A 205 -25.38 3.91 -16.23
C TYR A 205 -25.68 2.91 -15.12
N THR A 206 -25.19 1.70 -15.26
CA THR A 206 -25.13 0.74 -14.15
C THR A 206 -23.67 0.63 -13.73
N ILE A 207 -23.39 0.98 -12.48
CA ILE A 207 -22.06 0.92 -11.90
C ILE A 207 -22.05 -0.16 -10.81
N LYS A 208 -21.02 -1.01 -10.80
CA LYS A 208 -20.79 -1.98 -9.76
C LYS A 208 -19.80 -1.42 -8.75
N ALA A 209 -20.21 -1.39 -7.48
CA ALA A 209 -19.36 -1.00 -6.36
C ALA A 209 -18.26 -2.06 -6.09
N PRO A 210 -17.07 -1.67 -5.60
CA PRO A 210 -16.03 -2.60 -5.17
C PRO A 210 -16.43 -3.33 -3.89
N TYR A 211 -15.76 -4.43 -3.58
CA TYR A 211 -15.82 -5.09 -2.27
C TYR A 211 -14.87 -4.40 -1.28
N ALA A 212 -15.07 -3.10 -1.09
CA ALA A 212 -14.21 -2.24 -0.30
C ALA A 212 -15.01 -1.10 0.32
N TYR A 213 -14.56 -0.61 1.47
CA TYR A 213 -15.04 0.68 1.98
C TYR A 213 -14.45 1.81 1.13
N ARG A 214 -15.30 2.73 0.69
CA ARG A 214 -14.90 3.97 0.02
C ARG A 214 -15.82 5.08 0.47
N ASP A 215 -15.26 6.24 0.71
CA ASP A 215 -16.02 7.46 1.07
C ASP A 215 -15.41 8.67 0.36
N GLY A 216 -16.23 9.45 -0.32
CA GLY A 216 -15.78 10.61 -1.06
C GLY A 216 -16.71 10.99 -2.21
N PHE A 217 -16.11 11.38 -3.34
CA PHE A 217 -16.86 11.87 -4.49
C PHE A 217 -16.59 11.02 -5.74
N VAL A 218 -17.67 10.68 -6.43
CA VAL A 218 -17.64 10.20 -7.82
C VAL A 218 -17.93 11.40 -8.72
N SER A 219 -17.24 11.51 -9.86
CA SER A 219 -17.43 12.64 -10.77
C SER A 219 -17.86 12.18 -12.15
N ALA A 220 -18.94 12.76 -12.67
CA ALA A 220 -19.32 12.66 -14.07
C ALA A 220 -18.67 13.81 -14.85
N ILE A 221 -18.00 13.51 -15.95
CA ILE A 221 -17.24 14.44 -16.78
C ILE A 221 -17.88 14.44 -18.17
N LEU A 222 -18.47 15.57 -18.55
CA LEU A 222 -19.08 15.77 -19.86
C LEU A 222 -18.17 16.63 -20.74
N ARG A 223 -17.81 16.13 -21.92
CA ARG A 223 -17.17 16.91 -23.00
C ARG A 223 -18.20 17.27 -24.04
N TYR A 224 -18.20 18.52 -24.49
CA TYR A 224 -19.18 19.05 -25.43
C TYR A 224 -18.54 20.07 -26.36
N ALA A 225 -19.25 20.45 -27.42
CA ALA A 225 -18.87 21.55 -28.28
C ALA A 225 -20.06 22.49 -28.53
N ILE A 226 -19.81 23.80 -28.53
CA ILE A 226 -20.76 24.84 -28.84
C ILE A 226 -20.22 25.61 -30.03
N SER A 227 -20.93 25.59 -31.18
CA SER A 227 -20.48 26.25 -32.41
C SER A 227 -19.02 25.94 -32.79
N GLY A 228 -18.59 24.68 -32.54
CA GLY A 228 -17.24 24.20 -32.83
C GLY A 228 -16.19 24.49 -31.74
N ALA A 229 -16.52 25.25 -30.70
CA ALA A 229 -15.65 25.44 -29.53
C ALA A 229 -15.85 24.31 -28.51
N GLU A 230 -14.77 23.60 -28.20
CA GLU A 230 -14.80 22.50 -27.21
C GLU A 230 -14.86 23.04 -25.77
N GLY A 231 -15.67 22.38 -24.95
CA GLY A 231 -15.78 22.61 -23.51
C GLY A 231 -15.89 21.33 -22.73
N SER A 232 -15.71 21.43 -21.42
CA SER A 232 -16.00 20.34 -20.51
C SER A 232 -16.65 20.86 -19.23
N THR A 233 -17.52 20.04 -18.65
CA THR A 233 -18.10 20.29 -17.32
C THR A 233 -18.04 19.05 -16.48
N VAL A 234 -17.90 19.24 -15.17
CA VAL A 234 -17.78 18.14 -14.20
C VAL A 234 -18.84 18.29 -13.14
N LYS A 235 -19.51 17.18 -12.84
CA LYS A 235 -20.43 17.09 -11.70
C LYS A 235 -19.98 16.01 -10.77
N SER A 236 -19.52 16.40 -9.57
CA SER A 236 -19.24 15.48 -8.49
C SER A 236 -20.45 15.30 -7.59
N PHE A 237 -20.61 14.09 -7.10
CA PHE A 237 -21.65 13.71 -6.15
C PHE A 237 -21.07 12.80 -5.08
N PRO A 238 -21.49 12.95 -3.82
CA PRO A 238 -21.02 12.12 -2.73
C PRO A 238 -21.48 10.68 -2.93
N MET A 239 -20.63 9.74 -2.62
CA MET A 239 -20.98 8.32 -2.58
C MET A 239 -20.14 7.62 -1.53
N LYS A 240 -20.79 6.77 -0.74
CA LYS A 240 -20.16 5.95 0.28
C LYS A 240 -20.40 4.49 -0.03
N VAL A 241 -19.35 3.70 -0.18
CA VAL A 241 -19.43 2.25 -0.30
C VAL A 241 -19.13 1.64 1.05
N VAL A 242 -20.07 0.87 1.60
CA VAL A 242 -19.92 0.17 2.88
C VAL A 242 -19.64 -1.29 2.63
N TRP A 243 -18.52 -1.78 3.16
CA TRP A 243 -18.14 -3.17 3.06
C TRP A 243 -17.99 -3.79 4.45
N ARG A 244 -18.87 -4.74 4.77
CA ARG A 244 -18.93 -5.43 6.07
C ARG A 244 -18.82 -6.94 5.88
N PRO A 245 -17.61 -7.53 5.91
CA PRO A 245 -17.41 -8.97 5.69
C PRO A 245 -18.23 -9.85 6.62
N TRP A 246 -18.42 -9.42 7.86
CA TRP A 246 -19.18 -10.16 8.86
C TRP A 246 -20.67 -10.33 8.56
N ASN A 247 -21.19 -9.55 7.61
CA ASN A 247 -22.59 -9.62 7.17
C ASN A 247 -22.75 -10.31 5.80
N GLN A 248 -21.65 -10.86 5.23
CA GLN A 248 -21.66 -11.41 3.87
C GLN A 248 -21.80 -12.92 3.86
N SER A 249 -22.33 -13.46 2.75
CA SER A 249 -22.37 -14.89 2.52
C SER A 249 -20.97 -15.43 2.13
N PRO A 250 -20.71 -16.75 2.34
CA PRO A 250 -19.46 -17.37 1.92
C PRO A 250 -19.12 -17.15 0.44
N GLU A 251 -20.12 -17.20 -0.45
CA GLU A 251 -19.94 -16.99 -1.89
C GLU A 251 -19.51 -15.55 -2.20
N THR A 252 -20.05 -14.58 -1.46
CA THR A 252 -19.67 -13.16 -1.61
C THR A 252 -18.24 -12.94 -1.11
N LEU A 253 -17.87 -13.55 0.01
CA LEU A 253 -16.50 -13.48 0.55
C LEU A 253 -15.49 -14.12 -0.38
N GLN A 254 -15.82 -15.26 -0.98
CA GLN A 254 -14.95 -15.92 -1.95
C GLN A 254 -14.72 -15.04 -3.20
N LYS A 255 -15.76 -14.35 -3.68
CA LYS A 255 -15.62 -13.39 -4.78
C LYS A 255 -14.78 -12.17 -4.39
N ALA A 256 -14.91 -11.69 -3.16
CA ALA A 256 -14.20 -10.52 -2.67
C ALA A 256 -12.71 -10.80 -2.44
N TYR A 257 -12.41 -11.93 -1.79
CA TYR A 257 -11.05 -12.23 -1.33
C TYR A 257 -10.30 -13.25 -2.19
N GLY A 258 -11.00 -13.98 -3.07
CA GLY A 258 -10.37 -14.97 -3.95
C GLY A 258 -9.61 -16.04 -3.17
N LEU A 259 -8.37 -16.27 -3.54
CA LEU A 259 -7.50 -17.28 -2.91
C LEU A 259 -7.21 -17.01 -1.43
N LYS A 260 -7.51 -15.81 -0.92
CA LYS A 260 -7.28 -15.45 0.49
C LYS A 260 -8.44 -15.84 1.41
N TYR A 261 -9.50 -16.40 0.85
CA TYR A 261 -10.68 -16.83 1.61
C TYR A 261 -10.35 -17.88 2.68
N HIS A 262 -9.39 -18.77 2.44
CA HIS A 262 -8.96 -19.78 3.42
C HIS A 262 -8.44 -19.18 4.73
N TRP A 263 -7.96 -17.94 4.72
CA TRP A 263 -7.47 -17.26 5.93
C TRP A 263 -8.58 -16.69 6.82
N ILE A 264 -9.84 -16.97 6.54
CA ILE A 264 -10.97 -16.72 7.42
C ILE A 264 -11.50 -17.99 8.10
N THR A 265 -10.86 -19.13 7.87
CA THR A 265 -11.24 -20.42 8.46
C THR A 265 -10.53 -20.66 9.79
N ASP A 266 -10.91 -21.75 10.48
CA ASP A 266 -10.27 -22.18 11.72
C ASP A 266 -8.86 -22.77 11.53
N GLU A 267 -8.51 -23.07 10.28
CA GLU A 267 -7.27 -23.76 9.94
C GLU A 267 -6.06 -22.85 10.06
N HIS A 268 -4.97 -23.38 10.60
CA HIS A 268 -3.62 -22.80 10.54
C HIS A 268 -3.50 -21.31 10.90
N ILE A 269 -3.94 -20.92 12.11
CA ILE A 269 -3.66 -19.59 12.65
C ILE A 269 -2.17 -19.44 12.99
N VAL A 270 -1.57 -20.54 13.46
CA VAL A 270 -0.14 -20.66 13.78
C VAL A 270 0.42 -21.89 13.06
N ASP A 271 1.72 -21.85 12.75
CA ASP A 271 2.39 -22.96 12.07
C ASP A 271 2.73 -24.13 12.99
N GLY A 272 3.14 -25.24 12.41
CA GLY A 272 3.52 -26.45 13.14
C GLY A 272 4.69 -26.30 14.10
N TYR A 273 5.47 -25.22 13.97
CA TYR A 273 6.50 -24.85 14.92
C TYR A 273 5.91 -24.47 16.29
N TRP A 274 4.94 -23.54 16.28
CA TRP A 274 4.26 -23.11 17.49
C TRP A 274 3.47 -24.25 18.14
N GLU A 275 2.87 -25.12 17.33
CA GLU A 275 2.20 -26.33 17.79
C GLU A 275 3.14 -27.22 18.61
N LYS A 276 4.31 -27.54 18.06
CA LYS A 276 5.31 -28.38 18.73
C LYS A 276 5.86 -27.74 20.00
N THR A 277 6.07 -26.42 19.98
CA THR A 277 6.65 -25.69 21.09
C THR A 277 5.74 -25.67 22.31
N TYR A 278 4.45 -25.47 22.09
CA TYR A 278 3.49 -25.27 23.17
C TYR A 278 2.51 -26.44 23.32
N ASN A 279 2.74 -27.53 22.59
CA ASN A 279 1.87 -28.71 22.56
C ASN A 279 0.40 -28.32 22.32
N SER A 280 0.19 -27.43 21.39
CA SER A 280 -1.12 -26.87 21.01
C SER A 280 -1.49 -27.31 19.60
N SER A 281 -2.77 -27.29 19.28
CA SER A 281 -3.25 -27.48 17.91
C SER A 281 -3.26 -26.15 17.18
N SER A 282 -2.89 -26.16 15.88
CA SER A 282 -3.04 -25.00 14.98
C SER A 282 -4.49 -24.74 14.58
N VAL A 283 -5.37 -25.70 14.80
CA VAL A 283 -6.79 -25.60 14.52
C VAL A 283 -7.56 -25.15 15.75
N PHE A 284 -8.18 -23.99 15.65
CA PHE A 284 -8.94 -23.38 16.75
C PHE A 284 -10.39 -23.16 16.34
N ASN A 285 -11.31 -23.39 17.28
CA ASN A 285 -12.72 -23.10 17.05
C ASN A 285 -12.99 -21.60 17.19
N ILE A 286 -12.64 -20.84 16.14
CA ILE A 286 -12.79 -19.38 16.12
C ILE A 286 -14.25 -18.92 16.11
N SER A 287 -15.19 -19.77 15.71
CA SER A 287 -16.62 -19.43 15.70
C SER A 287 -17.15 -19.01 17.08
N ARG A 288 -16.55 -19.55 18.15
CA ARG A 288 -16.89 -19.17 19.54
C ARG A 288 -16.49 -17.74 19.89
N LEU A 289 -15.52 -17.16 19.18
CA LEU A 289 -15.10 -15.78 19.38
C LEU A 289 -16.06 -14.79 18.73
N ARG A 290 -16.83 -15.22 17.74
CA ARG A 290 -17.67 -14.33 16.91
C ARG A 290 -18.55 -13.40 17.73
N ASN A 291 -19.27 -13.92 18.72
CA ASN A 291 -20.19 -13.12 19.53
C ASN A 291 -19.47 -12.03 20.34
N VAL A 292 -18.27 -12.32 20.82
CA VAL A 292 -17.46 -11.34 21.54
C VAL A 292 -16.92 -10.29 20.55
N THR A 293 -16.36 -10.75 19.47
CA THR A 293 -15.80 -9.88 18.42
C THR A 293 -16.86 -8.94 17.83
N MET A 294 -18.05 -9.47 17.51
CA MET A 294 -19.15 -8.66 16.98
C MET A 294 -19.58 -7.52 17.93
N ARG A 295 -19.53 -7.76 19.25
CA ARG A 295 -19.81 -6.69 20.23
C ARG A 295 -18.71 -5.64 20.26
N ILE A 296 -17.46 -6.05 20.06
CA ILE A 296 -16.30 -5.15 20.07
C ILE A 296 -16.28 -4.28 18.82
N ILE A 297 -16.48 -4.87 17.64
CA ILE A 297 -16.45 -4.13 16.37
C ILE A 297 -17.67 -3.23 16.18
N GLY A 298 -18.80 -3.55 16.84
CA GLY A 298 -19.99 -2.69 16.89
C GLY A 298 -20.50 -2.26 15.51
N ASN A 299 -20.47 -0.95 15.26
CA ASN A 299 -20.95 -0.34 14.02
C ASN A 299 -19.84 -0.09 12.97
N SER A 300 -18.70 -0.74 13.09
CA SER A 300 -17.62 -0.59 12.10
C SER A 300 -18.13 -0.76 10.66
N GLU A 301 -17.59 0.01 9.74
CA GLU A 301 -18.02 0.06 8.34
C GLU A 301 -17.00 -0.55 7.37
N SER A 302 -15.79 -0.85 7.87
CA SER A 302 -14.68 -1.44 7.12
C SER A 302 -13.90 -2.44 7.95
N GLU A 303 -13.06 -3.25 7.28
CA GLU A 303 -12.12 -4.17 7.93
C GLU A 303 -11.14 -3.41 8.83
N GLU A 304 -10.66 -2.24 8.37
CA GLU A 304 -9.74 -1.43 9.14
C GLU A 304 -10.37 -0.91 10.44
N GLU A 305 -11.59 -0.37 10.38
CA GLU A 305 -12.30 0.07 11.58
C GLU A 305 -12.54 -1.07 12.57
N ALA A 306 -12.92 -2.26 12.05
CA ALA A 306 -13.10 -3.44 12.87
C ALA A 306 -11.78 -3.87 13.55
N ALA A 307 -10.69 -3.89 12.80
CA ALA A 307 -9.37 -4.20 13.34
C ALA A 307 -8.93 -3.18 14.40
N ARG A 308 -9.12 -1.88 14.15
CA ARG A 308 -8.82 -0.82 15.13
C ARG A 308 -9.68 -0.94 16.40
N ALA A 309 -10.95 -1.32 16.27
CA ALA A 309 -11.83 -1.54 17.42
C ALA A 309 -11.32 -2.70 18.29
N ILE A 310 -10.93 -3.84 17.67
CA ILE A 310 -10.35 -4.98 18.36
C ILE A 310 -9.03 -4.58 19.04
N TYR A 311 -8.15 -3.88 18.30
CA TYR A 311 -6.88 -3.39 18.84
C TYR A 311 -7.07 -2.53 20.10
N LEU A 312 -7.93 -1.52 20.03
CA LEU A 312 -8.21 -0.64 21.16
C LEU A 312 -8.83 -1.39 22.35
N TRP A 313 -9.68 -2.37 22.08
CA TRP A 313 -10.24 -3.23 23.12
C TRP A 313 -9.14 -4.06 23.78
N MET A 314 -8.25 -4.68 23.01
CA MET A 314 -7.14 -5.49 23.56
C MET A 314 -6.18 -4.65 24.40
N MET A 315 -5.80 -3.47 23.92
CA MET A 315 -4.90 -2.56 24.64
C MET A 315 -5.50 -2.05 25.96
N ARG A 316 -6.82 -2.06 26.10
CA ARG A 316 -7.53 -1.67 27.34
C ARG A 316 -7.78 -2.85 28.28
N THR A 317 -7.89 -4.04 27.72
CA THR A 317 -8.29 -5.25 28.47
C THR A 317 -7.10 -5.96 29.07
N TYR A 318 -5.96 -6.00 28.36
CA TYR A 318 -4.82 -6.84 28.76
C TYR A 318 -3.62 -6.03 29.21
N SER A 319 -2.88 -6.60 30.16
CA SER A 319 -1.49 -6.25 30.44
C SER A 319 -0.58 -7.14 29.61
N PHE A 320 0.35 -6.56 28.85
CA PHE A 320 1.25 -7.31 27.99
C PHE A 320 2.58 -7.64 28.65
N GLY A 321 3.12 -8.82 28.33
CA GLY A 321 4.42 -9.31 28.77
C GLY A 321 5.10 -10.17 27.70
N ASP A 322 6.21 -10.81 28.07
CA ASP A 322 7.00 -11.63 27.13
C ASP A 322 6.79 -13.15 27.32
N THR A 323 6.14 -13.57 28.40
CA THR A 323 5.96 -14.99 28.71
C THR A 323 4.66 -15.52 28.13
N THR A 324 4.76 -16.42 27.15
CA THR A 324 3.63 -17.11 26.55
C THR A 324 3.23 -18.33 27.38
N SER A 325 1.95 -18.44 27.72
CA SER A 325 1.38 -19.55 28.49
C SER A 325 0.57 -20.52 27.63
N THR A 326 -0.10 -20.04 26.62
CA THR A 326 -0.96 -20.84 25.73
C THR A 326 -1.06 -20.19 24.35
N LEU A 327 -1.35 -21.01 23.33
CA LEU A 327 -1.68 -20.50 21.99
C LEU A 327 -3.18 -20.63 21.69
N GLU A 328 -3.98 -21.14 22.62
CA GLU A 328 -5.42 -21.35 22.41
C GLU A 328 -6.19 -20.04 22.63
N PRO A 329 -6.82 -19.45 21.58
CA PRO A 329 -7.46 -18.13 21.65
C PRO A 329 -8.52 -18.02 22.74
N LEU A 330 -9.30 -19.08 22.98
CA LEU A 330 -10.34 -19.07 24.03
C LEU A 330 -9.76 -19.06 25.45
N ARG A 331 -8.56 -19.62 25.65
CA ARG A 331 -7.87 -19.54 26.93
C ARG A 331 -7.19 -18.18 27.09
N ILE A 332 -6.60 -17.65 26.02
CA ILE A 332 -6.02 -16.31 26.03
C ILE A 332 -7.09 -15.28 26.38
N LEU A 333 -8.30 -15.42 25.83
CA LEU A 333 -9.43 -14.50 26.10
C LEU A 333 -9.79 -14.40 27.60
N GLN A 334 -9.47 -15.41 28.41
CA GLN A 334 -9.81 -15.48 29.83
C GLN A 334 -8.72 -14.95 30.76
N GLN A 335 -7.58 -14.53 30.21
CA GLN A 335 -6.44 -14.04 31.00
C GLN A 335 -6.53 -12.50 31.18
N ASP A 336 -5.95 -11.99 32.25
CA ASP A 336 -5.77 -10.55 32.46
C ASP A 336 -4.42 -10.06 31.94
N ARG A 337 -3.45 -10.98 31.85
CA ARG A 337 -2.10 -10.73 31.36
C ARG A 337 -1.73 -11.74 30.29
N ILE A 338 -1.31 -11.25 29.13
CA ILE A 338 -0.96 -12.07 27.97
C ILE A 338 0.41 -11.66 27.41
N SER A 339 1.07 -12.56 26.71
CA SER A 339 2.26 -12.19 25.93
C SER A 339 1.86 -11.45 24.64
N TYR A 340 2.83 -10.76 24.03
CA TYR A 340 2.60 -10.19 22.71
C TYR A 340 2.26 -11.26 21.67
N ALA A 341 2.87 -12.46 21.77
CA ALA A 341 2.57 -13.59 20.89
C ALA A 341 1.11 -14.06 21.05
N GLU A 342 0.67 -14.28 22.31
CA GLU A 342 -0.71 -14.64 22.61
C GLU A 342 -1.68 -13.57 22.11
N GLY A 343 -1.33 -12.29 22.27
CA GLY A 343 -2.12 -11.18 21.78
C GLY A 343 -2.30 -11.20 20.26
N GLN A 344 -1.25 -11.48 19.50
CA GLN A 344 -1.33 -11.56 18.03
C GLN A 344 -2.17 -12.76 17.58
N ILE A 345 -2.07 -13.90 18.26
CA ILE A 345 -2.89 -15.08 17.96
C ILE A 345 -4.37 -14.80 18.24
N LEU A 346 -4.69 -14.22 19.39
CA LEU A 346 -6.06 -13.86 19.75
C LEU A 346 -6.61 -12.84 18.74
N PHE A 347 -5.82 -11.82 18.38
CA PHE A 347 -6.20 -10.81 17.41
C PHE A 347 -6.54 -11.42 16.05
N THR A 348 -5.66 -12.29 15.53
CA THR A 348 -5.88 -13.02 14.28
C THR A 348 -7.16 -13.87 14.35
N ALA A 349 -7.36 -14.61 15.43
CA ALA A 349 -8.54 -15.44 15.63
C ALA A 349 -9.83 -14.60 15.68
N MET A 350 -9.80 -13.44 16.32
CA MET A 350 -10.93 -12.52 16.39
C MET A 350 -11.28 -11.98 15.00
N LEU A 351 -10.30 -11.54 14.21
CA LEU A 351 -10.53 -11.09 12.83
C LEU A 351 -11.16 -12.19 11.97
N ARG A 352 -10.58 -13.40 12.00
CA ARG A 352 -11.13 -14.55 11.26
C ARG A 352 -12.56 -14.89 11.71
N SER A 353 -12.89 -14.74 12.99
CA SER A 353 -14.23 -15.01 13.50
C SER A 353 -15.32 -14.10 12.93
N VAL A 354 -14.93 -12.96 12.36
CA VAL A 354 -15.82 -12.00 11.68
C VAL A 354 -15.51 -11.90 10.17
N ASN A 355 -14.95 -12.95 9.61
CA ASN A 355 -14.71 -13.11 8.18
C ASN A 355 -13.71 -12.10 7.57
N ILE A 356 -12.83 -11.54 8.38
CA ILE A 356 -11.70 -10.75 7.90
C ILE A 356 -10.50 -11.68 7.75
N PRO A 357 -9.96 -11.86 6.52
CA PRO A 357 -8.81 -12.71 6.30
C PRO A 357 -7.60 -12.20 7.09
N ALA A 358 -7.03 -13.06 7.91
CA ALA A 358 -5.91 -12.68 8.76
C ALA A 358 -4.97 -13.86 9.00
N ARG A 359 -3.71 -13.58 9.29
CA ARG A 359 -2.69 -14.57 9.61
C ARG A 359 -1.67 -14.02 10.60
N VAL A 360 -1.02 -14.92 11.34
CA VAL A 360 0.14 -14.57 12.13
C VAL A 360 1.37 -14.62 11.22
N VAL A 361 2.17 -13.57 11.26
CA VAL A 361 3.46 -13.49 10.59
C VAL A 361 4.54 -13.25 11.63
N THR A 362 5.77 -13.61 11.31
CA THR A 362 6.88 -13.43 12.22
C THR A 362 7.86 -12.43 11.63
N LEU A 363 8.20 -11.42 12.43
CA LEU A 363 9.27 -10.49 12.09
C LEU A 363 10.62 -11.02 12.60
N SER A 364 11.61 -10.89 11.75
CA SER A 364 13.00 -11.01 12.15
C SER A 364 13.69 -9.66 11.99
N ASN A 365 14.31 -9.19 13.05
CA ASN A 365 15.32 -8.15 12.94
C ASN A 365 16.58 -8.82 12.36
N GLY A 366 16.97 -8.52 11.13
CA GLY A 366 18.11 -9.14 10.45
C GLY A 366 19.45 -9.07 11.21
N THR A 367 19.48 -8.46 12.39
CA THR A 367 20.65 -8.36 13.25
C THR A 367 20.58 -9.24 14.50
N ASP A 368 19.41 -9.47 15.08
CA ASP A 368 19.25 -10.19 16.34
C ASP A 368 18.45 -11.51 16.21
N CYS A 369 17.95 -11.82 15.03
CA CYS A 369 17.15 -13.02 14.74
C CYS A 369 16.00 -13.28 15.72
N THR A 370 15.60 -12.30 16.52
CA THR A 370 14.43 -12.44 17.38
C THR A 370 13.17 -12.47 16.55
N LEU A 371 12.42 -13.55 16.71
CA LEU A 371 11.13 -13.72 16.03
C LEU A 371 10.06 -12.97 16.80
N ARG A 372 9.45 -11.98 16.16
CA ARG A 372 8.35 -11.19 16.74
C ARG A 372 7.07 -11.50 15.99
N PRO A 373 6.10 -12.18 16.59
CA PRO A 373 4.84 -12.43 15.95
C PRO A 373 4.05 -11.15 15.79
N MET A 374 3.41 -11.02 14.63
CA MET A 374 2.48 -9.95 14.28
C MET A 374 1.27 -10.53 13.59
N THR A 375 0.22 -9.74 13.50
CA THR A 375 -0.93 -10.08 12.67
C THR A 375 -0.90 -9.28 11.39
N GLU A 376 -1.09 -9.96 10.28
CA GLU A 376 -1.49 -9.34 9.02
C GLU A 376 -2.95 -9.66 8.76
N PHE A 377 -3.69 -8.66 8.26
CA PHE A 377 -5.05 -8.86 7.79
C PHE A 377 -5.23 -8.21 6.42
N TYR A 378 -6.14 -8.77 5.65
CA TYR A 378 -6.35 -8.37 4.28
C TYR A 378 -7.62 -7.53 4.14
N THR A 379 -7.46 -6.39 3.48
CA THR A 379 -8.55 -5.51 3.06
C THR A 379 -8.58 -5.45 1.52
N ALA A 380 -9.54 -4.76 0.97
CA ALA A 380 -9.56 -4.49 -0.47
C ALA A 380 -8.36 -3.66 -0.95
N ASP A 381 -7.77 -2.87 -0.06
CA ASP A 381 -6.62 -2.02 -0.34
C ASP A 381 -5.27 -2.73 -0.10
N GLY A 382 -5.32 -4.03 0.22
CA GLY A 382 -4.15 -4.86 0.41
C GLY A 382 -3.95 -5.32 1.85
N TRP A 383 -2.69 -5.60 2.17
CA TRP A 383 -2.32 -6.07 3.49
C TRP A 383 -2.12 -4.94 4.49
N TYR A 384 -2.71 -5.13 5.66
CA TYR A 384 -2.55 -4.30 6.84
C TYR A 384 -1.86 -5.10 7.94
N VAL A 385 -1.19 -4.40 8.83
CA VAL A 385 -0.40 -4.99 9.91
C VAL A 385 -0.89 -4.49 11.26
N VAL A 386 -0.88 -5.39 12.22
CA VAL A 386 -1.07 -5.08 13.64
C VAL A 386 0.17 -5.52 14.42
N ASP A 387 0.87 -4.55 14.98
CA ASP A 387 1.98 -4.76 15.90
C ASP A 387 1.62 -4.25 17.30
N LEU A 388 1.23 -5.17 18.18
CA LEU A 388 0.82 -4.83 19.55
C LEU A 388 1.99 -4.29 20.39
N ARG A 389 3.23 -4.68 20.08
CA ARG A 389 4.43 -4.25 20.81
C ARG A 389 4.79 -2.79 20.51
N HIS A 390 4.67 -2.39 19.24
CA HIS A 390 5.02 -1.03 18.78
C HIS A 390 3.81 -0.13 18.57
N TYR A 391 2.64 -0.55 19.04
CA TYR A 391 1.40 0.23 19.01
C TYR A 391 1.00 0.67 17.59
N PHE A 392 1.14 -0.24 16.63
CA PHE A 392 0.83 0.05 15.23
C PHE A 392 -0.37 -0.75 14.71
N VAL A 393 -1.25 -0.07 13.97
CA VAL A 393 -2.32 -0.66 13.13
C VAL A 393 -2.41 0.20 11.87
N GLY A 394 -2.07 -0.35 10.72
CA GLY A 394 -2.09 0.39 9.47
C GLY A 394 -1.65 -0.44 8.27
N PRO A 395 -1.59 0.20 7.08
CA PRO A 395 -1.10 -0.42 5.87
C PRO A 395 0.32 -0.98 6.03
N LEU A 396 0.59 -2.05 5.30
CA LEU A 396 1.89 -2.72 5.35
C LEU A 396 3.02 -1.79 4.91
N ASP A 397 2.82 -1.01 3.86
CA ASP A 397 3.80 -0.06 3.34
C ASP A 397 4.14 1.06 4.34
N GLU A 398 3.17 1.58 5.08
CA GLU A 398 3.41 2.54 6.16
C GLU A 398 4.21 1.92 7.29
N TYR A 399 3.84 0.68 7.67
CA TYR A 399 4.58 -0.04 8.69
C TYR A 399 6.03 -0.22 8.24
N LEU A 400 6.28 -0.56 7.00
CA LEU A 400 7.58 -0.80 6.41
C LEU A 400 8.41 0.49 6.26
N ALA A 401 7.78 1.64 6.12
CA ALA A 401 8.43 2.96 6.15
C ALA A 401 8.77 3.44 7.57
N SER A 402 8.23 2.79 8.61
CA SER A 402 8.42 3.16 10.01
C SER A 402 9.86 2.88 10.49
N PRO A 403 10.44 3.74 11.34
CA PRO A 403 11.77 3.53 11.93
C PRO A 403 11.83 2.33 12.89
N TYR A 404 10.68 1.82 13.32
CA TYR A 404 10.58 0.64 14.21
C TYR A 404 10.79 -0.68 13.47
N PHE A 405 11.08 -0.63 12.16
CA PHE A 405 11.00 -1.76 11.27
C PHE A 405 12.31 -2.46 11.01
N PRO A 406 12.35 -3.77 11.26
CA PRO A 406 13.34 -4.61 10.61
C PRO A 406 12.94 -4.79 9.14
N ARG A 407 13.89 -4.66 8.25
CA ARG A 407 13.67 -4.71 6.80
C ARG A 407 13.32 -6.12 6.27
N LEU A 408 12.89 -7.05 7.11
CA LEU A 408 12.72 -8.46 6.80
C LEU A 408 11.49 -9.06 7.43
N TYR A 409 10.60 -9.57 6.59
CA TYR A 409 9.48 -10.41 7.00
C TYR A 409 9.78 -11.87 6.79
N GLN A 410 9.43 -12.67 7.78
CA GLN A 410 9.27 -14.09 7.59
C GLN A 410 7.78 -14.42 7.65
N LEU A 411 7.23 -14.83 6.53
CA LEU A 411 5.91 -15.40 6.49
C LEU A 411 6.01 -16.88 6.82
N VAL A 412 5.42 -17.25 7.93
CA VAL A 412 5.17 -18.65 8.19
C VAL A 412 3.81 -18.99 7.61
N THR A 413 3.81 -19.69 6.50
CA THR A 413 2.60 -20.15 5.82
C THR A 413 2.49 -21.66 5.91
N GLU A 414 1.32 -22.22 5.53
CA GLU A 414 1.09 -23.66 5.39
C GLU A 414 2.10 -24.33 4.43
N GLU A 415 2.62 -23.55 3.49
CA GLU A 415 3.60 -24.00 2.48
C GLU A 415 5.06 -23.94 2.98
N GLY A 416 5.25 -23.48 4.21
CA GLY A 416 6.57 -23.33 4.82
C GLY A 416 6.99 -21.87 5.01
N LEU A 417 8.26 -21.70 5.38
CA LEU A 417 8.85 -20.38 5.60
C LEU A 417 9.05 -19.67 4.28
N ARG A 418 8.32 -18.59 4.05
CA ARG A 418 8.62 -17.65 2.96
C ARG A 418 9.21 -16.38 3.55
N ILE A 419 10.29 -15.92 2.96
CA ILE A 419 10.89 -14.64 3.31
C ILE A 419 10.32 -13.60 2.37
N VAL A 420 9.56 -12.68 2.93
CA VAL A 420 9.10 -11.50 2.21
C VAL A 420 10.04 -10.38 2.58
N ALA A 421 10.94 -10.07 1.69
CA ALA A 421 11.80 -8.92 1.83
C ALA A 421 11.11 -7.69 1.33
N GLN A 422 11.47 -6.63 1.95
CA GLN A 422 11.27 -5.32 1.40
C GLN A 422 12.42 -4.91 0.49
N ALA A 423 12.11 -4.84 -0.77
CA ALA A 423 12.50 -3.69 -1.53
C ALA A 423 11.22 -2.83 -1.62
N PRO A 424 11.18 -1.59 -1.13
CA PRO A 424 10.05 -0.67 -1.31
C PRO A 424 9.60 -0.56 -2.77
N GLU A 425 10.52 -0.82 -3.70
CA GLU A 425 10.34 -0.82 -5.14
C GLU A 425 9.56 -2.04 -5.69
N LYS A 426 9.51 -3.15 -4.94
CA LYS A 426 8.84 -4.40 -5.35
C LYS A 426 7.54 -4.68 -4.60
N LEU A 427 7.31 -3.99 -3.49
CA LEU A 427 6.06 -4.02 -2.77
C LEU A 427 5.14 -2.97 -3.41
N ASN A 428 4.42 -3.36 -4.44
CA ASN A 428 3.26 -2.64 -4.90
C ASN A 428 2.23 -2.69 -3.77
N GLY A 429 2.28 -1.78 -2.81
CA GLY A 429 1.46 -1.53 -1.62
C GLY A 429 0.36 -2.52 -1.20
N HIS A 430 -0.01 -3.47 -2.05
CA HIS A 430 -1.18 -4.31 -1.94
C HIS A 430 -0.94 -5.81 -2.06
N GLU A 431 0.25 -6.27 -2.49
CA GLU A 431 0.55 -7.70 -2.59
C GLU A 431 1.94 -8.02 -2.03
N HIS A 432 2.00 -9.13 -1.29
CA HIS A 432 3.28 -9.72 -0.94
C HIS A 432 3.94 -10.28 -2.19
N VAL A 433 4.99 -9.64 -2.63
CA VAL A 433 5.87 -10.20 -3.63
C VAL A 433 6.78 -11.20 -2.92
N ASP A 434 6.72 -12.47 -3.32
CA ASP A 434 7.69 -13.47 -2.89
C ASP A 434 9.05 -13.07 -3.47
N VAL A 435 9.89 -12.54 -2.62
CA VAL A 435 11.28 -12.15 -2.94
C VAL A 435 12.26 -13.09 -2.27
N THR A 436 11.81 -14.30 -1.89
CA THR A 436 12.62 -15.28 -1.16
C THR A 436 13.96 -15.51 -1.84
N GLY A 437 13.99 -15.67 -3.15
CA GLY A 437 15.23 -15.86 -3.91
C GLY A 437 16.15 -14.63 -3.90
N ASP A 438 15.63 -13.49 -4.29
CA ASP A 438 16.40 -12.22 -4.33
C ASP A 438 16.82 -11.80 -2.92
N PHE A 439 15.97 -12.10 -1.94
CA PHE A 439 16.24 -11.78 -0.55
C PHE A 439 17.30 -12.67 0.05
N LEU A 440 17.20 -13.98 -0.14
CA LEU A 440 18.23 -14.91 0.37
C LEU A 440 19.61 -14.55 -0.18
N ALA A 441 19.71 -14.23 -1.48
CA ALA A 441 20.95 -13.76 -2.07
C ALA A 441 21.44 -12.44 -1.44
N ASN A 442 20.57 -11.44 -1.29
CA ASN A 442 20.93 -10.17 -0.67
C ASN A 442 21.18 -10.28 0.85
N LEU A 443 20.46 -11.17 1.53
CA LEU A 443 20.65 -11.44 2.96
C LEU A 443 21.99 -12.12 3.18
N GLU A 444 22.30 -13.14 2.40
CA GLU A 444 23.58 -13.85 2.46
C GLU A 444 24.74 -12.88 2.32
N ASP A 445 24.72 -12.03 1.29
CA ASP A 445 25.77 -11.01 1.06
C ASP A 445 25.88 -10.02 2.24
N ARG A 446 24.77 -9.62 2.82
CA ARG A 446 24.75 -8.67 3.93
C ARG A 446 25.25 -9.30 5.22
N LEU A 447 24.80 -10.50 5.55
CA LEU A 447 25.26 -11.24 6.71
C LEU A 447 26.75 -11.57 6.57
N LEU A 448 27.18 -11.99 5.38
CA LEU A 448 28.59 -12.25 5.09
C LEU A 448 29.45 -11.00 5.31
N ARG A 449 29.02 -9.84 4.80
CA ARG A 449 29.71 -8.57 5.09
C ARG A 449 29.79 -8.30 6.59
N THR A 450 28.69 -8.44 7.30
CA THR A 450 28.65 -8.21 8.76
C THR A 450 29.62 -9.11 9.49
N VAL A 451 29.69 -10.39 9.15
CA VAL A 451 30.63 -11.35 9.75
C VAL A 451 32.07 -10.97 9.38
N ILE A 452 32.36 -10.69 8.10
CA ILE A 452 33.69 -10.34 7.61
C ILE A 452 34.24 -9.04 8.22
N GLU A 453 33.36 -8.03 8.41
CA GLU A 453 33.75 -6.75 9.05
C GLU A 453 34.12 -6.91 10.52
N ARG A 454 33.47 -7.86 11.21
CA ARG A 454 33.73 -8.18 12.62
C ARG A 454 34.95 -9.08 12.81
N LEU A 455 35.42 -9.78 11.77
CA LEU A 455 36.57 -10.65 11.83
C LEU A 455 37.89 -9.89 11.60
N ASN A 456 38.92 -10.35 12.32
CA ASN A 456 40.29 -9.96 12.02
C ASN A 456 40.68 -10.41 10.60
N PRO A 457 41.51 -9.65 9.89
CA PRO A 457 41.86 -9.93 8.48
C PRO A 457 42.37 -11.36 8.22
N GLU A 458 43.16 -11.90 9.14
CA GLU A 458 43.73 -13.25 9.05
C GLU A 458 42.69 -14.38 9.18
N LEU A 459 41.55 -14.12 9.81
CA LEU A 459 40.48 -15.11 10.00
C LEU A 459 39.45 -15.12 8.86
N ARG A 460 39.42 -14.07 8.03
CA ARG A 460 38.46 -13.93 6.95
C ARG A 460 38.56 -15.03 5.91
N SER A 461 39.80 -15.40 5.52
CA SER A 461 40.01 -16.49 4.58
C SER A 461 39.51 -17.83 5.11
N LYS A 462 39.65 -18.08 6.41
CA LYS A 462 39.14 -19.30 7.05
C LYS A 462 37.64 -19.40 6.92
N ILE A 463 36.92 -18.33 7.21
CA ILE A 463 35.45 -18.31 7.09
C ILE A 463 35.00 -18.44 5.63
N MET A 464 35.67 -17.79 4.69
CA MET A 464 35.35 -17.96 3.27
C MET A 464 35.52 -19.42 2.80
N VAL A 465 36.50 -20.14 3.29
CA VAL A 465 36.65 -21.58 3.00
C VAL A 465 35.45 -22.36 3.57
N VAL A 466 35.04 -22.07 4.80
CA VAL A 466 33.84 -22.70 5.39
C VAL A 466 32.59 -22.43 4.56
N MET A 467 32.35 -21.16 4.20
CA MET A 467 31.18 -20.76 3.41
C MET A 467 31.11 -21.45 2.04
N ASN A 468 32.26 -21.64 1.38
CA ASN A 468 32.33 -22.30 0.08
C ASN A 468 32.07 -23.82 0.13
N ASN A 469 32.20 -24.45 1.29
CA ASN A 469 31.98 -25.89 1.51
C ASN A 469 30.56 -26.23 2.00
N LEU A 470 29.76 -25.21 2.32
CA LEU A 470 28.37 -25.35 2.80
C LEU A 470 27.39 -25.20 1.62
N ASP A 471 26.29 -25.95 1.68
CA ASP A 471 25.17 -25.67 0.77
C ASP A 471 24.50 -24.32 1.10
N GLU A 472 23.56 -23.90 0.26
CA GLU A 472 22.91 -22.60 0.38
C GLU A 472 22.20 -22.39 1.75
N ASN A 473 21.51 -23.41 2.22
CA ASN A 473 20.78 -23.36 3.50
C ASN A 473 21.71 -23.44 4.69
N GLU A 474 22.68 -24.34 4.65
CA GLU A 474 23.73 -24.49 5.67
C GLU A 474 24.54 -23.19 5.81
N ARG A 475 24.87 -22.56 4.67
CA ARG A 475 25.62 -21.31 4.62
C ARG A 475 24.85 -20.14 5.23
N LEU A 476 23.58 -20.02 4.90
CA LEU A 476 22.71 -19.00 5.50
C LEU A 476 22.58 -19.20 7.02
N TYR A 477 22.41 -20.45 7.46
CA TYR A 477 22.38 -20.81 8.89
C TYR A 477 23.70 -20.45 9.59
N ALA A 478 24.83 -20.78 8.98
CA ALA A 478 26.16 -20.42 9.50
C ALA A 478 26.33 -18.91 9.67
N LEU A 479 25.87 -18.13 8.68
CA LEU A 479 25.96 -16.68 8.72
C LEU A 479 25.10 -16.09 9.84
N PHE A 480 23.91 -16.61 10.08
CA PHE A 480 23.08 -16.24 11.23
C PHE A 480 23.78 -16.58 12.54
N LEU A 481 24.31 -17.79 12.65
CA LEU A 481 25.01 -18.24 13.84
C LEU A 481 26.23 -17.35 14.16
N LEU A 482 27.09 -17.09 13.18
CA LEU A 482 28.28 -16.27 13.37
C LEU A 482 27.95 -14.79 13.61
N SER A 483 26.89 -14.27 13.00
CA SER A 483 26.44 -12.89 13.22
C SER A 483 25.85 -12.68 14.62
N SER A 484 25.35 -13.73 15.27
CA SER A 484 24.80 -13.69 16.62
C SER A 484 25.85 -13.70 17.74
N ALA A 485 27.14 -13.76 17.41
CA ALA A 485 28.19 -13.62 18.40
C ALA A 485 28.01 -12.34 19.24
N PRO A 486 28.04 -12.41 20.59
CA PRO A 486 27.76 -11.28 21.48
C PRO A 486 28.69 -10.09 21.24
N SER A 487 29.96 -10.37 20.99
CA SER A 487 30.98 -9.35 20.71
C SER A 487 31.85 -9.71 19.51
N ARG A 488 32.62 -8.74 19.03
CA ARG A 488 33.67 -8.95 18.02
C ARG A 488 34.77 -9.87 18.55
N GLU A 489 35.11 -9.72 19.81
CA GLU A 489 36.12 -10.50 20.53
C GLU A 489 35.72 -11.97 20.61
N ASP A 490 34.47 -12.27 20.97
CA ASP A 490 33.96 -13.64 21.04
C ASP A 490 33.98 -14.32 19.68
N LEU A 491 33.54 -13.62 18.62
CA LEU A 491 33.60 -14.14 17.26
C LEU A 491 35.03 -14.49 16.85
N ASN A 492 35.96 -13.57 17.07
CA ASN A 492 37.38 -13.79 16.70
C ASN A 492 38.00 -14.91 17.54
N ARG A 493 37.72 -14.99 18.82
CA ARG A 493 38.19 -16.07 19.71
C ARG A 493 37.74 -17.43 19.17
N VAL A 494 36.45 -17.64 18.99
CA VAL A 494 35.91 -18.94 18.54
C VAL A 494 36.43 -19.31 17.14
N VAL A 495 36.44 -18.36 16.20
CA VAL A 495 36.94 -18.62 14.85
C VAL A 495 38.44 -18.87 14.83
N SER A 496 39.22 -18.30 15.75
CA SER A 496 40.65 -18.57 15.84
C SER A 496 40.93 -19.97 16.43
N GLU A 497 40.20 -20.36 17.46
CA GLU A 497 40.42 -21.62 18.17
C GLU A 497 40.03 -22.86 17.36
N TYR A 498 38.97 -22.78 16.53
CA TYR A 498 38.46 -23.91 15.75
C TYR A 498 39.08 -23.96 14.35
N SER A 499 39.36 -25.17 13.84
CA SER A 499 39.75 -25.35 12.42
C SER A 499 38.54 -25.08 11.49
N ALA A 500 38.80 -24.74 10.23
CA ALA A 500 37.74 -24.56 9.23
C ALA A 500 36.83 -25.80 9.11
N SER A 501 37.45 -26.99 9.07
CA SER A 501 36.71 -28.27 9.00
C SER A 501 35.84 -28.54 10.24
N LYS A 502 36.29 -28.11 11.43
CA LYS A 502 35.48 -28.23 12.64
C LYS A 502 34.29 -27.29 12.59
N ILE A 503 34.48 -26.02 12.20
CA ILE A 503 33.40 -25.06 12.06
C ILE A 503 32.36 -25.58 11.05
N GLU A 504 32.80 -26.09 9.90
CA GLU A 504 31.94 -26.67 8.88
C GLU A 504 31.14 -27.85 9.44
N GLN A 505 31.78 -28.78 10.12
CA GLN A 505 31.12 -29.95 10.69
C GLN A 505 30.12 -29.57 11.80
N ASP A 506 30.48 -28.63 12.67
CA ASP A 506 29.59 -28.18 13.75
C ASP A 506 28.36 -27.47 13.18
N VAL A 507 28.55 -26.61 12.15
CA VAL A 507 27.44 -25.96 11.45
C VAL A 507 26.52 -26.98 10.82
N LYS A 508 27.03 -27.95 10.06
CA LYS A 508 26.21 -29.01 9.44
C LYS A 508 25.45 -29.81 10.47
N THR A 509 26.10 -30.21 11.56
CA THR A 509 25.47 -30.95 12.65
C THR A 509 24.35 -30.16 13.30
N MET A 510 24.60 -28.90 13.60
CA MET A 510 23.61 -28.00 14.19
C MET A 510 22.45 -27.73 13.21
N TYR A 511 22.76 -27.50 11.94
CA TYR A 511 21.73 -27.30 10.92
C TYR A 511 20.83 -28.53 10.77
N GLU A 512 21.38 -29.75 10.68
CA GLU A 512 20.60 -30.98 10.63
C GLU A 512 19.67 -31.14 11.84
N PHE A 513 20.13 -30.72 13.01
CA PHE A 513 19.30 -30.77 14.22
C PHE A 513 18.19 -29.70 14.20
N TYR A 514 18.47 -28.50 13.70
CA TYR A 514 17.59 -27.34 13.76
C TYR A 514 16.91 -27.00 12.43
N LYS A 515 17.17 -27.70 11.32
CA LYS A 515 16.61 -27.38 10.00
C LYS A 515 15.09 -27.34 9.94
N ASN A 516 14.41 -28.09 10.80
CA ASN A 516 12.97 -28.02 10.97
C ASN A 516 12.52 -26.92 11.95
N MET A 517 13.48 -26.17 12.52
CA MET A 517 13.28 -25.10 13.48
C MET A 517 14.21 -23.90 13.20
N PRO A 518 14.55 -23.58 11.92
CA PRO A 518 15.69 -22.73 11.56
C PRO A 518 15.56 -21.29 12.08
N TRP A 519 14.39 -20.87 12.36
CA TRP A 519 14.10 -19.48 12.70
C TRP A 519 13.59 -19.35 14.12
N ARG A 520 13.80 -20.39 14.88
CA ARG A 520 13.38 -20.51 16.25
C ARG A 520 14.42 -19.95 17.18
N ASP A 521 13.93 -19.10 18.05
CA ASP A 521 14.65 -18.67 19.24
C ASP A 521 16.01 -18.00 18.97
N ASP A 522 16.40 -17.27 19.86
CA ASP A 522 17.62 -16.63 20.18
C ASP A 522 18.86 -17.37 19.59
N PHE A 523 19.29 -16.99 18.38
CA PHE A 523 20.57 -17.49 17.85
C PHE A 523 21.73 -17.24 18.82
N THR A 524 21.56 -16.37 19.79
CA THR A 524 22.49 -16.18 20.91
C THR A 524 22.66 -17.46 21.72
N ARG A 525 21.59 -18.25 21.89
CA ARG A 525 21.68 -19.56 22.54
C ARG A 525 22.45 -20.56 21.67
N TYR A 526 22.20 -20.59 20.38
CA TYR A 526 22.94 -21.45 19.45
C TYR A 526 24.40 -21.06 19.37
N TRP A 527 24.70 -19.75 19.42
CA TRP A 527 26.06 -19.26 19.55
C TRP A 527 26.74 -19.82 20.79
N LYS A 528 26.10 -19.80 21.96
CA LYS A 528 26.68 -20.33 23.20
C LYS A 528 26.98 -21.81 23.11
N ILE A 529 26.09 -22.62 22.49
CA ILE A 529 26.33 -24.04 22.22
C ILE A 529 27.53 -24.20 21.27
N PHE A 530 27.55 -23.46 20.19
CA PHE A 530 28.64 -23.49 19.20
C PHE A 530 29.99 -23.06 19.80
N ALA A 531 29.99 -22.05 20.65
CA ALA A 531 31.18 -21.57 21.34
C ALA A 531 31.62 -22.46 22.52
N GLY A 532 30.84 -23.50 22.86
CA GLY A 532 31.13 -24.38 23.96
C GLY A 532 30.93 -23.74 25.34
N GLU A 533 30.05 -22.74 25.44
CA GLU A 533 29.75 -22.00 26.67
C GLU A 533 28.64 -22.69 27.51
N ILE A 534 27.82 -23.53 26.89
CA ILE A 534 26.75 -24.34 27.48
C ILE A 534 26.63 -25.69 26.78
#